data_b1ed7e2ddb2253eef8c03c49faf2ce19
#
_entry.id   b1ed7e2ddb2253eef8c03c49faf2ce19
#
_cell.length_a   1.000
_cell.length_b   1.000
_cell.length_c   1.000
_cell.angle_alpha   90.00
_cell.angle_beta   90.00
_cell.angle_gamma   90.00
#
_symmetry.space_group_name_H-M   'P 1'
#
loop_
_entity.id
_entity.type
_entity.pdbx_description
1 polymer ?
#
loop_
_entity_poly.entity_id
_entity_poly.type
_entity_poly.pdbx_seq_one_letter_code
_entity_poly.pdbx_strand_id
1 'polypeptide(L)'
;MSKSSDDKEMRLHEGELNVMELLWSNKVLAAKDISKIIKEYIGWEKNTTYTVIKRLINKGAIRREDPGFLCSAKVTKKEIQDIETK
;
A
#
# COMPACT_ATOMS: atom_id res chain seq x y z
N MET A 1 1.52 26.34 6.66
CA MET A 1 1.59 25.91 6.59
C MET A 1 1.97 24.74 6.15
N SER A 2 2.65 24.44 6.09
CA SER A 2 3.11 23.30 5.64
C SER A 2 2.28 22.13 5.92
N LYS A 3 1.40 22.25 6.78
CA LYS A 3 0.60 21.28 7.05
C LYS A 3 -0.18 20.80 5.90
N SER A 4 -0.68 21.65 5.14
CA SER A 4 -1.43 21.27 4.04
C SER A 4 -0.59 20.58 3.03
N SER A 5 0.64 20.91 2.92
CA SER A 5 1.51 20.28 2.02
C SER A 5 1.69 18.86 2.45
N ASP A 6 1.82 18.63 3.72
CA ASP A 6 2.01 17.31 4.21
C ASP A 6 0.81 16.46 3.90
N ASP A 7 -0.35 17.00 3.96
CA ASP A 7 -1.54 16.25 3.68
C ASP A 7 -1.58 15.82 2.24
N LYS A 8 -1.07 16.61 1.34
CA LYS A 8 -1.09 16.29 -0.03
C LYS A 8 -0.04 15.28 -0.38
N GLU A 9 1.06 15.31 0.31
CA GLU A 9 2.12 14.40 0.03
C GLU A 9 1.86 13.10 0.72
N MET A 10 1.79 12.04 -0.03
CA MET A 10 1.59 10.75 0.54
C MET A 10 2.93 10.12 0.79
N ARG A 11 3.32 10.07 2.05
CA ARG A 11 4.57 9.45 2.40
C ARG A 11 4.34 8.04 2.84
N LEU A 12 5.08 7.13 2.26
CA LEU A 12 4.96 5.72 2.59
C LEU A 12 6.25 5.24 3.23
N HIS A 13 6.10 4.45 4.26
CA HIS A 13 7.25 3.83 4.91
C HIS A 13 7.71 2.68 4.06
N GLU A 14 8.92 2.23 4.26
CA GLU A 14 9.48 1.17 3.48
C GLU A 14 8.59 -0.07 3.49
N GLY A 15 8.05 -0.41 4.65
CA GLY A 15 7.17 -1.57 4.72
C GLY A 15 5.92 -1.41 3.88
N GLU A 16 5.39 -0.19 3.86
CA GLU A 16 4.19 0.06 3.08
C GLU A 16 4.48 -0.04 1.59
N LEU A 17 5.68 0.36 1.19
CA LEU A 17 6.05 0.28 -0.21
C LEU A 17 6.11 -1.16 -0.69
N ASN A 18 6.47 -2.09 0.19
CA ASN A 18 6.50 -3.49 -0.18
C ASN A 18 5.14 -3.97 -0.65
N VAL A 19 4.09 -3.54 0.04
CA VAL A 19 2.74 -3.91 -0.33
C VAL A 19 2.34 -3.22 -1.63
N MET A 20 2.67 -1.94 -1.74
CA MET A 20 2.30 -1.20 -2.94
C MET A 20 2.99 -1.74 -4.18
N GLU A 21 4.23 -2.20 -4.05
CA GLU A 21 4.93 -2.76 -5.20
C GLU A 21 4.18 -3.94 -5.77
N LEU A 22 3.59 -4.76 -4.90
CA LEU A 22 2.82 -5.90 -5.36
C LEU A 22 1.61 -5.45 -6.15
N LEU A 23 0.96 -4.40 -5.68
CA LEU A 23 -0.24 -3.91 -6.37
C LEU A 23 0.09 -3.23 -7.68
N TRP A 24 1.22 -2.57 -7.73
CA TRP A 24 1.62 -1.94 -8.98
C TRP A 24 1.96 -2.99 -10.03
N SER A 25 2.45 -4.14 -9.59
CA SER A 25 2.79 -5.20 -10.51
C SER A 25 1.60 -6.04 -10.92
N ASN A 26 0.62 -6.18 -10.04
CA ASN A 26 -0.48 -7.11 -10.26
C ASN A 26 -1.86 -6.50 -10.45
N LYS A 27 -1.96 -5.20 -10.39
CA LYS A 27 -3.21 -4.46 -10.51
C LYS A 27 -4.19 -4.72 -9.37
N VAL A 28 -4.63 -5.95 -9.19
CA VAL A 28 -5.57 -6.29 -8.13
C VAL A 28 -5.12 -7.56 -7.43
N LEU A 29 -5.12 -7.55 -6.13
CA LEU A 29 -4.81 -8.72 -5.33
C LEU A 29 -5.70 -8.74 -4.10
N ALA A 30 -6.15 -9.94 -3.72
CA ALA A 30 -6.90 -10.06 -2.48
C ALA A 30 -5.92 -9.89 -1.32
N ALA A 31 -6.40 -9.37 -0.21
CA ALA A 31 -5.54 -9.17 0.95
C ALA A 31 -4.87 -10.46 1.39
N LYS A 32 -5.60 -11.58 1.31
CA LYS A 32 -5.03 -12.86 1.71
C LYS A 32 -3.86 -13.27 0.81
N ASP A 33 -3.94 -12.91 -0.47
CA ASP A 33 -2.87 -13.23 -1.39
C ASP A 33 -1.65 -12.35 -1.12
N ILE A 34 -1.89 -11.09 -0.82
CA ILE A 34 -0.82 -10.19 -0.47
C ILE A 34 -0.11 -10.73 0.77
N SER A 35 -0.88 -11.18 1.75
CA SER A 35 -0.31 -11.69 2.97
C SER A 35 0.58 -12.91 2.71
N LYS A 36 0.15 -13.78 1.82
CA LYS A 36 0.87 -14.96 1.48
C LYS A 36 2.20 -14.61 0.83
N ILE A 37 2.16 -13.73 -0.13
CA ILE A 37 3.36 -13.32 -0.87
C ILE A 37 4.34 -12.62 0.06
N ILE A 38 3.85 -11.71 0.87
CA ILE A 38 4.69 -10.94 1.79
C ILE A 38 5.34 -11.86 2.81
N LYS A 39 4.61 -12.86 3.26
CA LYS A 39 5.17 -13.77 4.24
C LYS A 39 6.35 -14.53 3.63
N GLU A 40 6.27 -14.90 2.39
CA GLU A 40 7.34 -15.60 1.73
C GLU A 40 8.55 -14.72 1.47
N TYR A 41 8.32 -13.48 1.08
CA TYR A 41 9.42 -12.60 0.76
C TYR A 41 10.04 -11.91 1.96
N ILE A 42 9.23 -11.49 2.90
CA ILE A 42 9.70 -10.67 4.00
C ILE A 42 9.56 -11.37 5.34
N GLY A 43 8.62 -12.29 5.44
CA GLY A 43 8.42 -13.02 6.68
C GLY A 43 7.42 -12.39 7.64
N TRP A 44 6.62 -11.44 7.16
CA TRP A 44 5.64 -10.83 8.03
C TRP A 44 4.52 -11.80 8.35
N GLU A 45 4.02 -11.68 9.56
CA GLU A 45 2.86 -12.46 9.94
C GLU A 45 1.64 -11.84 9.27
N LYS A 46 0.60 -12.64 9.16
CA LYS A 46 -0.62 -12.21 8.53
C LYS A 46 -1.17 -10.93 9.15
N ASN A 47 -1.17 -10.85 10.47
CA ASN A 47 -1.71 -9.68 11.14
C ASN A 47 -0.95 -8.42 10.80
N THR A 48 0.36 -8.54 10.69
CA THR A 48 1.19 -7.40 10.34
C THR A 48 0.83 -6.88 8.94
N THR A 49 0.70 -7.83 8.00
CA THR A 49 0.38 -7.45 6.64
C THR A 49 -1.00 -6.78 6.56
N TYR A 50 -1.98 -7.34 7.26
CA TYR A 50 -3.31 -6.74 7.23
C TYR A 50 -3.32 -5.36 7.85
N THR A 51 -2.53 -5.16 8.90
CA THR A 51 -2.44 -3.85 9.53
C THR A 51 -1.88 -2.83 8.55
N VAL A 52 -0.85 -3.21 7.82
CA VAL A 52 -0.24 -2.31 6.85
C VAL A 52 -1.22 -2.00 5.73
N ILE A 53 -1.96 -3.02 5.25
CA ILE A 53 -2.94 -2.80 4.20
C ILE A 53 -4.01 -1.81 4.67
N LYS A 54 -4.48 -1.96 5.89
CA LYS A 54 -5.51 -1.06 6.41
C LYS A 54 -4.99 0.36 6.54
N ARG A 55 -3.73 0.48 6.90
CA ARG A 55 -3.11 1.79 7.00
C ARG A 55 -3.08 2.45 5.63
N LEU A 56 -2.74 1.68 4.60
CA LEU A 56 -2.68 2.21 3.25
C LEU A 56 -4.06 2.58 2.74
N ILE A 57 -5.08 1.83 3.15
CA ILE A 57 -6.44 2.18 2.78
C ILE A 57 -6.81 3.51 3.41
N ASN A 58 -6.45 3.69 4.69
CA ASN A 58 -6.76 4.93 5.39
C ASN A 58 -6.01 6.12 4.80
N LYS A 59 -4.81 5.88 4.29
CA LYS A 59 -4.04 6.95 3.68
C LYS A 59 -4.55 7.30 2.29
N GLY A 60 -5.39 6.44 1.72
CA GLY A 60 -5.88 6.67 0.39
C GLY A 60 -4.99 6.09 -0.70
N ALA A 61 -4.07 5.21 -0.34
CA ALA A 61 -3.18 4.60 -1.32
C ALA A 61 -3.74 3.32 -1.90
N ILE A 62 -4.63 2.67 -1.19
CA ILE A 62 -5.23 1.42 -1.64
C ILE A 62 -6.74 1.55 -1.66
N ARG A 63 -7.34 0.98 -2.69
CA ARG A 63 -8.77 0.92 -2.81
C ARG A 63 -9.19 -0.49 -2.46
N ARG A 64 -10.19 -0.63 -1.60
CA ARG A 64 -10.70 -1.93 -1.22
C ARG A 64 -12.04 -2.18 -1.87
N GLU A 65 -12.23 -3.37 -2.40
CA GLU A 65 -13.50 -3.75 -2.96
C GLU A 65 -13.95 -5.07 -2.36
N ASP A 66 -15.19 -5.14 -1.97
CA ASP A 66 -15.79 -6.36 -1.44
C ASP A 66 -16.78 -6.88 -2.46
N PRO A 67 -17.05 -8.15 -2.44
CA PRO A 67 -16.56 -9.12 -1.48
C PRO A 67 -15.15 -9.57 -1.83
N GLY A 68 -14.46 -10.14 -0.84
CA GLY A 68 -13.17 -10.72 -1.08
C GLY A 68 -11.99 -9.86 -0.64
N PHE A 69 -12.26 -8.68 -0.13
CA PHE A 69 -11.22 -7.76 0.31
C PHE A 69 -10.16 -7.63 -0.79
N LEU A 70 -10.60 -7.21 -1.96
CA LEU A 70 -9.71 -7.02 -3.09
C LEU A 70 -9.05 -5.66 -2.98
N CYS A 71 -7.75 -5.62 -3.21
CA CYS A 71 -6.99 -4.40 -3.08
C CYS A 71 -6.41 -3.98 -4.41
N SER A 72 -6.44 -2.69 -4.67
CA SER A 72 -5.79 -2.16 -5.85
C SER A 72 -5.19 -0.81 -5.49
N ALA A 73 -4.17 -0.41 -6.22
CA ALA A 73 -3.49 0.84 -5.93
C ALA A 73 -4.31 2.02 -6.42
N LYS A 74 -4.44 3.03 -5.57
CA LYS A 74 -5.13 4.25 -5.96
C LYS A 74 -4.13 5.30 -6.43
N VAL A 75 -2.86 5.09 -6.15
CA VAL A 75 -1.81 6.00 -6.56
C VAL A 75 -0.81 5.25 -7.42
N THR A 76 -0.12 5.95 -8.28
CA THR A 76 0.86 5.30 -9.13
C THR A 76 2.22 5.34 -8.48
N LYS A 77 3.08 4.46 -8.95
CA LYS A 77 4.43 4.40 -8.44
C LYS A 77 5.13 5.72 -8.71
N LYS A 78 4.86 6.31 -9.87
CA LYS A 78 5.45 7.56 -10.22
C LYS A 78 5.05 8.68 -9.27
N GLU A 79 3.80 8.71 -8.87
CA GLU A 79 3.32 9.73 -7.95
C GLU A 79 4.06 9.67 -6.62
N ILE A 80 4.28 8.45 -6.14
CA ILE A 80 4.97 8.26 -4.88
C ILE A 80 6.45 8.60 -5.03
N GLN A 81 7.06 8.17 -6.11
CA GLN A 81 8.46 8.44 -6.33
C GLN A 81 8.74 9.92 -6.52
N ASP A 82 7.85 10.61 -7.17
CA ASP A 82 8.03 12.04 -7.38
C ASP A 82 8.06 12.77 -6.04
N ILE A 83 7.22 12.35 -5.13
CA ILE A 83 7.19 12.94 -3.82
C ILE A 83 8.49 12.67 -3.09
N GLU A 84 8.97 11.47 -3.18
CA GLU A 84 10.18 11.10 -2.48
C GLU A 84 11.46 11.69 -3.02
N THR A 85 11.50 11.98 -4.27
CA THR A 85 12.71 12.53 -4.83
C THR A 85 12.86 13.98 -4.49
N LYS A 86 11.86 14.59 -3.94
CA LYS A 86 12.03 15.96 -3.51
C LYS A 86 12.68 16.05 -2.20
#